data_ab28ec3c0bda4bb42f6f69e3bc492e8a
#
_entry.id   ab28ec3c0bda4bb42f6f69e3bc492e8a
#
_cell.length_a   1.000
_cell.length_b   1.000
_cell.length_c   1.000
_cell.angle_alpha   90.00
_cell.angle_beta   90.00
_cell.angle_gamma   90.00
#
_symmetry.space_group_name_H-M   'P 1'
#
loop_
_entity.id
_entity.type
_entity.pdbx_description
1 polymer ?
#
loop_
_entity_poly.entity_id
_entity_poly.type
_entity_poly.pdbx_seq_one_letter_code
_entity_poly.pdbx_strand_id
1 'polypeptide(L)'
;MDKFEGALLSCLLTPLGNPNDIMCNWGITPNFIGGSGIGKSARITTISKAAGLNVYPIFSATKTPEHIGGFPANTPEGFMLKCALPQVINAIDDQRAVIFLDEISTAPPAVQAALLSFVNERTIGEYVLPTGVRIVMAMNPADMAANGHDMEIPMANRVAHFNYAPPSVEQWAEFILGRYSPGIPRLLDGENQVKSRWNDHFPQVAAIAGDFMRANNGQYSVKNSEGVEETRSKLYDQPDSSDPRANGPWPSHRSWFQAVHGVATVRCLGFDPTLETDIVAALVGTGLAVEWATYVRKVDLPQPIDVLTKDWDMPKRIDIVRIVLNSCSSYVANMADKKNKISLAPSCWKLLGKAVAKGYADIAIKPAGTLIRAGLDISHPDVAIQEAAEDVCALPGVRDQLKYLK
;
A
#
# COMPACT_ATOMS: atom_id res chain seq x y z
N MET A 1 -1.91 18.67 -11.35
CA MET A 1 -2.03 17.98 -10.05
C MET A 1 -0.81 18.32 -9.22
N ASP A 2 -0.99 18.88 -8.05
CA ASP A 2 0.14 19.17 -7.16
C ASP A 2 0.49 17.96 -6.26
N LYS A 3 1.57 18.10 -5.46
CA LYS A 3 2.04 17.03 -4.58
C LYS A 3 1.00 16.53 -3.57
N PHE A 4 0.23 17.45 -2.99
CA PHE A 4 -0.80 17.09 -2.00
C PHE A 4 -1.95 16.34 -2.66
N GLU A 5 -2.43 16.82 -3.81
CA GLU A 5 -3.46 16.14 -4.61
C GLU A 5 -3.01 14.73 -4.98
N GLY A 6 -1.77 14.62 -5.47
CA GLY A 6 -1.17 13.34 -5.84
C GLY A 6 -1.04 12.37 -4.68
N ALA A 7 -0.57 12.84 -3.51
CA ALA A 7 -0.44 12.03 -2.30
C ALA A 7 -1.81 11.54 -1.80
N LEU A 8 -2.80 12.44 -1.69
CA LEU A 8 -4.16 12.08 -1.27
C LEU A 8 -4.78 11.06 -2.21
N LEU A 9 -4.77 11.32 -3.52
CA LEU A 9 -5.35 10.40 -4.51
C LEU A 9 -4.64 9.06 -4.56
N SER A 10 -3.30 9.04 -4.50
CA SER A 10 -2.56 7.79 -4.43
C SER A 10 -2.99 6.96 -3.22
N CYS A 11 -3.15 7.58 -2.04
CA CYS A 11 -3.66 6.89 -0.86
C CYS A 11 -5.09 6.38 -1.07
N LEU A 12 -6.02 7.21 -1.56
CA LEU A 12 -7.42 6.82 -1.77
C LEU A 12 -7.60 5.71 -2.81
N LEU A 13 -6.71 5.65 -3.82
CA LEU A 13 -6.76 4.72 -4.94
C LEU A 13 -5.86 3.48 -4.76
N THR A 14 -5.19 3.34 -3.63
CA THR A 14 -4.35 2.16 -3.36
C THR A 14 -5.20 0.97 -2.92
N PRO A 15 -5.20 -0.15 -3.66
CA PRO A 15 -5.83 -1.38 -3.21
C PRO A 15 -4.96 -2.05 -2.14
N LEU A 16 -5.57 -2.59 -1.10
CA LEU A 16 -4.89 -3.37 -0.06
C LEU A 16 -5.03 -4.88 -0.35
N GLY A 17 -4.66 -5.27 -1.55
CA GLY A 17 -4.75 -6.62 -2.07
C GLY A 17 -4.84 -6.62 -3.60
N ASN A 18 -5.42 -7.69 -4.18
CA ASN A 18 -5.69 -7.72 -5.61
C ASN A 18 -6.90 -6.82 -5.94
N PRO A 19 -6.74 -5.75 -6.74
CA PRO A 19 -7.84 -4.83 -7.04
C PRO A 19 -8.98 -5.45 -7.86
N ASN A 20 -8.77 -6.61 -8.46
CA ASN A 20 -9.79 -7.36 -9.19
C ASN A 20 -10.63 -8.28 -8.28
N ASP A 21 -10.25 -8.42 -7.00
CA ASP A 21 -11.05 -9.10 -6.00
C ASP A 21 -12.15 -8.16 -5.50
N ILE A 22 -13.40 -8.66 -5.45
CA ILE A 22 -14.56 -7.90 -4.95
C ILE A 22 -14.42 -7.52 -3.47
N MET A 23 -13.67 -8.30 -2.70
CA MET A 23 -13.41 -8.07 -1.27
C MET A 23 -12.18 -7.21 -1.02
N CYS A 24 -11.52 -6.70 -2.07
CA CYS A 24 -10.36 -5.84 -1.90
C CYS A 24 -10.73 -4.52 -1.24
N ASN A 25 -10.14 -4.25 -0.09
CA ASN A 25 -10.25 -2.95 0.56
C ASN A 25 -9.43 -1.91 -0.20
N TRP A 26 -10.00 -0.71 -0.34
CA TRP A 26 -9.35 0.42 -0.98
C TRP A 26 -8.98 1.49 0.03
N GLY A 27 -7.83 2.07 -0.17
CA GLY A 27 -7.31 3.21 0.55
C GLY A 27 -6.32 2.84 1.66
N ILE A 28 -5.12 3.42 1.55
CA ILE A 28 -4.23 3.64 2.68
C ILE A 28 -4.79 4.86 3.42
N THR A 29 -4.80 4.84 4.73
CA THR A 29 -5.25 6.00 5.52
C THR A 29 -4.14 7.06 5.56
N PRO A 30 -4.24 8.21 4.83
CA PRO A 30 -3.29 9.30 4.97
C PRO A 30 -3.59 10.13 6.22
N ASN A 31 -2.55 10.57 6.90
CA ASN A 31 -2.61 11.55 7.98
C ASN A 31 -1.83 12.79 7.57
N PHE A 32 -2.53 13.92 7.40
CA PHE A 32 -1.93 15.20 7.01
C PHE A 32 -1.65 16.06 8.23
N ILE A 33 -0.35 16.29 8.48
CA ILE A 33 0.16 17.01 9.65
C ILE A 33 0.57 18.43 9.23
N GLY A 34 0.02 19.43 9.89
CA GLY A 34 0.34 20.83 9.60
C GLY A 34 -0.32 21.81 10.55
N GLY A 35 0.11 23.05 10.58
CA GLY A 35 -0.40 24.09 11.48
C GLY A 35 -1.90 24.33 11.36
N SER A 36 -2.47 24.96 12.37
CA SER A 36 -3.90 25.35 12.37
C SER A 36 -4.17 26.45 11.33
N GLY A 37 -5.37 26.44 10.73
CA GLY A 37 -5.81 27.51 9.82
C GLY A 37 -5.22 27.52 8.42
N ILE A 38 -4.33 26.59 8.05
CA ILE A 38 -3.69 26.54 6.72
C ILE A 38 -4.52 25.84 5.64
N GLY A 39 -5.77 25.52 5.91
CA GLY A 39 -6.73 25.02 4.91
C GLY A 39 -6.73 23.50 4.68
N LYS A 40 -6.15 22.67 5.57
CA LYS A 40 -6.12 21.20 5.45
C LYS A 40 -7.50 20.60 5.16
N SER A 41 -8.44 20.82 6.08
CA SER A 41 -9.78 20.21 6.03
C SER A 41 -10.58 20.67 4.81
N ALA A 42 -10.49 21.96 4.46
CA ALA A 42 -11.14 22.52 3.29
C ALA A 42 -10.61 21.87 2.00
N ARG A 43 -9.30 21.72 1.89
CA ARG A 43 -8.66 21.16 0.70
C ARG A 43 -8.90 19.67 0.56
N ILE A 44 -8.80 18.89 1.65
CA ILE A 44 -9.16 17.46 1.66
C ILE A 44 -10.60 17.29 1.17
N THR A 45 -11.53 18.09 1.71
CA THR A 45 -12.95 18.03 1.33
C THR A 45 -13.16 18.40 -0.14
N THR A 46 -12.51 19.45 -0.64
CA THR A 46 -12.67 19.89 -2.03
C THR A 46 -12.14 18.84 -3.01
N ILE A 47 -10.96 18.28 -2.74
CA ILE A 47 -10.36 17.24 -3.59
C ILE A 47 -11.21 15.97 -3.57
N SER A 48 -11.65 15.51 -2.40
CA SER A 48 -12.48 14.32 -2.29
C SER A 48 -13.81 14.48 -3.03
N LYS A 49 -14.46 15.63 -2.93
CA LYS A 49 -15.69 15.94 -3.68
C LYS A 49 -15.43 16.01 -5.20
N ALA A 50 -14.34 16.61 -5.63
CA ALA A 50 -13.95 16.63 -7.05
C ALA A 50 -13.67 15.22 -7.59
N ALA A 51 -13.14 14.32 -6.75
CA ALA A 51 -13.00 12.90 -7.05
C ALA A 51 -14.35 12.13 -7.08
N GLY A 52 -15.46 12.78 -6.72
CA GLY A 52 -16.80 12.19 -6.73
C GLY A 52 -17.14 11.42 -5.46
N LEU A 53 -16.53 11.80 -4.31
CA LEU A 53 -16.80 11.20 -3.00
C LEU A 53 -17.54 12.19 -2.11
N ASN A 54 -18.54 11.70 -1.37
CA ASN A 54 -19.07 12.41 -0.22
C ASN A 54 -18.06 12.35 0.94
N VAL A 55 -17.99 13.43 1.72
CA VAL A 55 -17.06 13.54 2.84
C VAL A 55 -17.86 13.70 4.14
N TYR A 56 -17.61 12.80 5.08
CA TYR A 56 -18.24 12.77 6.40
C TYR A 56 -17.21 13.09 7.48
N PRO A 57 -17.13 14.35 7.92
CA PRO A 57 -16.15 14.76 8.93
C PRO A 57 -16.57 14.30 10.33
N ILE A 58 -15.58 13.78 11.06
CA ILE A 58 -15.67 13.44 12.48
C ILE A 58 -14.61 14.25 13.23
N PHE A 59 -15.02 15.19 14.06
CA PHE A 59 -14.12 15.95 14.91
C PHE A 59 -13.77 15.11 16.14
N SER A 60 -12.58 14.53 16.12
CA SER A 60 -12.15 13.53 17.11
C SER A 60 -12.04 14.11 18.52
N ALA A 61 -11.66 15.40 18.65
CA ALA A 61 -11.56 16.12 19.91
C ALA A 61 -12.86 16.15 20.73
N THR A 62 -14.02 16.07 20.05
CA THR A 62 -15.34 16.16 20.69
C THR A 62 -15.98 14.81 20.98
N LYS A 63 -15.25 13.71 20.73
CA LYS A 63 -15.79 12.35 20.87
C LYS A 63 -15.34 11.71 22.17
N THR A 64 -16.11 10.71 22.60
CA THR A 64 -15.75 9.79 23.68
C THR A 64 -15.45 8.40 23.09
N PRO A 65 -14.78 7.51 23.83
CA PRO A 65 -14.52 6.15 23.33
C PRO A 65 -15.80 5.40 22.91
N GLU A 66 -16.92 5.64 23.60
CA GLU A 66 -18.20 4.99 23.31
C GLU A 66 -18.81 5.47 21.98
N HIS A 67 -18.55 6.72 21.57
CA HIS A 67 -18.96 7.19 20.24
C HIS A 67 -18.28 6.38 19.12
N ILE A 68 -17.06 5.91 19.36
CA ILE A 68 -16.27 5.13 18.40
C ILE A 68 -16.53 3.63 18.60
N GLY A 69 -16.44 3.12 19.84
CA GLY A 69 -16.61 1.70 20.14
C GLY A 69 -18.06 1.21 20.12
N GLY A 70 -19.01 2.14 20.14
CA GLY A 70 -20.44 1.84 20.22
C GLY A 70 -21.02 1.93 21.63
N PHE A 71 -22.31 2.26 21.72
CA PHE A 71 -23.08 2.25 22.97
C PHE A 71 -23.70 0.89 23.20
N PRO A 72 -23.65 0.36 24.45
CA PRO A 72 -24.33 -0.87 24.78
C PRO A 72 -25.84 -0.72 24.60
N ALA A 73 -26.45 -1.63 23.84
CA ALA A 73 -27.88 -1.68 23.61
C ALA A 73 -28.41 -3.11 23.70
N ASN A 74 -29.56 -3.29 24.35
CA ASN A 74 -30.29 -4.53 24.29
C ASN A 74 -31.11 -4.58 22.99
N THR A 75 -30.92 -5.63 22.20
CA THR A 75 -31.69 -5.88 20.98
C THR A 75 -32.40 -7.23 21.07
N PRO A 76 -33.37 -7.52 20.19
CA PRO A 76 -34.00 -8.85 20.17
C PRO A 76 -33.00 -10.00 19.97
N GLU A 77 -31.87 -9.71 19.30
CA GLU A 77 -30.78 -10.67 19.04
C GLU A 77 -29.79 -10.80 20.21
N GLY A 78 -29.93 -9.95 21.25
CA GLY A 78 -29.06 -9.94 22.42
C GLY A 78 -28.43 -8.58 22.70
N PHE A 79 -27.36 -8.58 23.47
CA PHE A 79 -26.59 -7.38 23.79
C PHE A 79 -25.63 -7.02 22.67
N MET A 80 -25.76 -5.82 22.13
CA MET A 80 -24.92 -5.32 21.01
C MET A 80 -24.34 -3.95 21.32
N LEU A 81 -23.23 -3.60 20.64
CA LEU A 81 -22.64 -2.26 20.66
C LEU A 81 -23.15 -1.48 19.45
N LYS A 82 -24.02 -0.49 19.67
CA LYS A 82 -24.63 0.32 18.60
C LYS A 82 -23.79 1.55 18.27
N CYS A 83 -23.44 1.72 17.00
CA CYS A 83 -22.77 2.94 16.53
C CYS A 83 -23.71 4.14 16.63
N ALA A 84 -23.20 5.23 17.21
CA ALA A 84 -23.94 6.48 17.40
C ALA A 84 -23.47 7.63 16.50
N LEU A 85 -22.67 7.34 15.48
CA LEU A 85 -22.13 8.34 14.55
C LEU A 85 -22.90 8.33 13.22
N PRO A 86 -23.81 9.32 12.99
CA PRO A 86 -24.52 9.41 11.71
C PRO A 86 -23.59 9.49 10.49
N GLN A 87 -22.41 10.09 10.67
CA GLN A 87 -21.38 10.18 9.62
C GLN A 87 -20.94 8.81 9.11
N VAL A 88 -20.79 7.84 10.00
CA VAL A 88 -20.43 6.46 9.66
C VAL A 88 -21.57 5.76 8.94
N ILE A 89 -22.80 5.91 9.45
CA ILE A 89 -23.99 5.30 8.84
C ILE A 89 -24.18 5.83 7.42
N ASN A 90 -24.12 7.15 7.24
CA ASN A 90 -24.23 7.77 5.91
C ASN A 90 -23.11 7.32 4.95
N ALA A 91 -21.87 7.15 5.45
CA ALA A 91 -20.77 6.66 4.63
C ALA A 91 -20.97 5.20 4.20
N ILE A 92 -21.59 4.38 5.06
CA ILE A 92 -21.94 2.98 4.74
C ILE A 92 -23.03 2.95 3.67
N ASP A 93 -24.06 3.78 3.80
CA ASP A 93 -25.17 3.86 2.85
C ASP A 93 -24.69 4.31 1.47
N ASP A 94 -23.73 5.24 1.41
CA ASP A 94 -23.12 5.70 0.16
C ASP A 94 -22.21 4.66 -0.50
N GLN A 95 -21.74 3.65 0.24
CA GLN A 95 -20.80 2.60 -0.22
C GLN A 95 -19.44 3.14 -0.70
N ARG A 96 -19.37 4.40 -1.17
CA ARG A 96 -18.19 5.11 -1.66
C ARG A 96 -18.14 6.50 -1.08
N ALA A 97 -17.38 6.66 -0.01
CA ALA A 97 -17.29 7.91 0.75
C ALA A 97 -15.91 8.07 1.38
N VAL A 98 -15.64 9.25 1.89
CA VAL A 98 -14.52 9.53 2.79
C VAL A 98 -15.07 9.80 4.18
N ILE A 99 -14.64 9.03 5.16
CA ILE A 99 -14.73 9.40 6.57
C ILE A 99 -13.48 10.19 6.90
N PHE A 100 -13.67 11.45 7.27
CA PHE A 100 -12.58 12.37 7.54
C PHE A 100 -12.44 12.60 9.06
N LEU A 101 -11.39 12.05 9.66
CA LEU A 101 -11.06 12.19 11.08
C LEU A 101 -10.19 13.44 11.25
N ASP A 102 -10.78 14.51 11.76
CA ASP A 102 -10.09 15.77 11.97
C ASP A 102 -9.68 15.96 13.43
N GLU A 103 -8.64 16.75 13.66
CA GLU A 103 -8.12 17.13 14.98
C GLU A 103 -7.71 15.93 15.87
N ILE A 104 -7.04 14.94 15.30
CA ILE A 104 -6.62 13.73 16.03
C ILE A 104 -5.69 14.07 17.22
N SER A 105 -4.80 15.06 17.07
CA SER A 105 -3.88 15.45 18.15
C SER A 105 -4.56 16.04 19.38
N THR A 106 -5.79 16.51 19.25
CA THR A 106 -6.57 17.04 20.41
C THR A 106 -7.50 15.99 20.99
N ALA A 107 -7.61 14.81 20.37
CA ALA A 107 -8.41 13.71 20.90
C ALA A 107 -7.73 13.06 22.11
N PRO A 108 -8.47 12.79 23.19
CA PRO A 108 -7.94 12.07 24.36
C PRO A 108 -7.34 10.70 23.96
N PRO A 109 -6.29 10.21 24.65
CA PRO A 109 -5.67 8.92 24.33
C PRO A 109 -6.65 7.75 24.25
N ALA A 110 -7.69 7.73 25.12
CA ALA A 110 -8.74 6.72 25.09
C ALA A 110 -9.57 6.74 23.78
N VAL A 111 -9.78 7.92 23.18
CA VAL A 111 -10.43 8.07 21.87
C VAL A 111 -9.51 7.63 20.76
N GLN A 112 -8.22 7.99 20.83
CA GLN A 112 -7.21 7.50 19.86
C GLN A 112 -7.12 5.97 19.88
N ALA A 113 -7.14 5.35 21.06
CA ALA A 113 -7.15 3.89 21.21
C ALA A 113 -8.40 3.24 20.59
N ALA A 114 -9.60 3.85 20.77
CA ALA A 114 -10.83 3.37 20.13
C ALA A 114 -10.77 3.51 18.60
N LEU A 115 -10.22 4.61 18.08
CA LEU A 115 -10.02 4.83 16.64
C LEU A 115 -9.04 3.83 16.01
N LEU A 116 -8.17 3.20 16.80
CA LEU A 116 -7.23 2.20 16.30
C LEU A 116 -7.93 1.02 15.61
N SER A 117 -8.98 0.48 16.23
CA SER A 117 -9.81 -0.58 15.65
C SER A 117 -10.50 -0.09 14.38
N PHE A 118 -11.05 1.12 14.41
CA PHE A 118 -11.71 1.72 13.27
C PHE A 118 -10.80 1.88 12.05
N VAL A 119 -9.58 2.39 12.25
CA VAL A 119 -8.60 2.58 11.15
C VAL A 119 -8.02 1.26 10.66
N ASN A 120 -7.77 0.30 11.57
CA ASN A 120 -7.11 -0.95 11.22
C ASN A 120 -8.07 -2.03 10.71
N GLU A 121 -9.15 -2.26 11.49
CA GLU A 121 -10.09 -3.36 11.25
C GLU A 121 -11.31 -2.91 10.43
N ARG A 122 -11.43 -1.60 10.21
CA ARG A 122 -12.54 -0.97 9.50
C ARG A 122 -13.90 -1.27 10.17
N THR A 123 -13.89 -1.40 11.50
CA THR A 123 -15.09 -1.71 12.30
C THR A 123 -15.39 -0.57 13.28
N ILE A 124 -16.67 -0.29 13.49
CA ILE A 124 -17.16 0.69 14.47
C ILE A 124 -18.52 0.23 15.01
N GLY A 125 -18.58 -0.03 16.31
CA GLY A 125 -19.74 -0.69 16.88
C GLY A 125 -20.07 -2.00 16.15
N GLU A 126 -21.32 -2.13 15.69
CA GLU A 126 -21.82 -3.28 14.94
C GLU A 126 -21.48 -3.26 13.43
N TYR A 127 -20.89 -2.18 12.92
CA TYR A 127 -20.69 -1.98 11.49
C TYR A 127 -19.27 -2.32 11.05
N VAL A 128 -19.18 -2.95 9.86
CA VAL A 128 -17.95 -3.08 9.08
C VAL A 128 -18.05 -2.12 7.89
N LEU A 129 -17.02 -1.30 7.67
CA LEU A 129 -17.02 -0.36 6.55
C LEU A 129 -16.96 -1.10 5.21
N PRO A 130 -17.80 -0.71 4.23
CA PRO A 130 -17.68 -1.19 2.86
C PRO A 130 -16.29 -0.97 2.27
N THR A 131 -15.86 -1.85 1.38
CA THR A 131 -14.53 -1.78 0.74
C THR A 131 -14.28 -0.46 0.00
N GLY A 132 -15.35 0.20 -0.45
CA GLY A 132 -15.33 1.48 -1.14
C GLY A 132 -15.27 2.72 -0.25
N VAL A 133 -15.43 2.60 1.07
CA VAL A 133 -15.28 3.73 2.00
C VAL A 133 -13.81 3.94 2.34
N ARG A 134 -13.33 5.18 2.31
CA ARG A 134 -11.95 5.58 2.64
C ARG A 134 -11.90 6.30 3.97
N ILE A 135 -10.76 6.23 4.64
CA ILE A 135 -10.49 6.99 5.86
C ILE A 135 -9.35 7.96 5.56
N VAL A 136 -9.53 9.22 5.91
CA VAL A 136 -8.50 10.27 5.81
C VAL A 136 -8.38 10.94 7.17
N MET A 137 -7.18 11.28 7.59
CA MET A 137 -6.92 11.91 8.87
C MET A 137 -6.20 13.25 8.67
N ALA A 138 -6.45 14.19 9.59
CA ALA A 138 -5.67 15.39 9.72
C ALA A 138 -5.42 15.72 11.18
N MET A 139 -4.24 16.28 11.46
CA MET A 139 -3.86 16.73 12.79
C MET A 139 -2.96 17.96 12.74
N ASN A 140 -2.91 18.67 13.83
CA ASN A 140 -1.88 19.66 14.08
C ASN A 140 -0.69 18.97 14.76
N PRO A 141 0.56 19.48 14.62
CA PRO A 141 1.66 19.06 15.47
C PRO A 141 1.26 19.19 16.94
N ALA A 142 1.68 18.24 17.78
CA ALA A 142 1.25 18.18 19.18
C ALA A 142 1.64 19.45 19.97
N ASP A 143 2.77 20.04 19.66
CA ASP A 143 3.27 21.30 20.25
C ASP A 143 2.44 22.53 19.85
N MET A 144 1.66 22.45 18.76
CA MET A 144 0.79 23.53 18.26
C MET A 144 -0.70 23.28 18.58
N ALA A 145 -1.04 22.16 19.15
CA ALA A 145 -2.42 21.80 19.48
C ALA A 145 -2.74 22.14 20.95
N ALA A 146 -3.91 22.75 21.21
CA ALA A 146 -4.38 22.97 22.58
C ALA A 146 -4.62 21.61 23.25
N ASN A 147 -3.91 21.33 24.36
CA ASN A 147 -3.87 20.01 24.99
C ASN A 147 -3.46 18.89 24.02
N GLY A 148 -2.51 19.18 23.12
CA GLY A 148 -2.09 18.24 22.11
C GLY A 148 -1.49 16.97 22.70
N HIS A 149 -1.90 15.84 22.14
CA HIS A 149 -1.33 14.53 22.39
C HIS A 149 -0.62 14.06 21.11
N ASP A 150 0.52 13.45 21.30
CA ASP A 150 1.18 12.72 20.21
C ASP A 150 0.31 11.54 19.78
N MET A 151 0.49 11.10 18.55
CA MET A 151 -0.17 9.91 18.06
C MET A 151 0.43 8.68 18.75
N GLU A 152 -0.44 7.79 19.22
CA GLU A 152 -0.01 6.52 19.82
C GLU A 152 0.79 5.67 18.83
N ILE A 153 1.89 5.05 19.27
CA ILE A 153 2.81 4.22 18.45
C ILE A 153 2.05 3.19 17.59
N PRO A 154 1.06 2.46 18.12
CA PRO A 154 0.28 1.53 17.32
C PRO A 154 -0.52 2.20 16.20
N MET A 155 -1.04 3.41 16.39
CA MET A 155 -1.75 4.17 15.37
C MET A 155 -0.78 4.71 14.32
N ALA A 156 0.37 5.21 14.73
CA ALA A 156 1.38 5.77 13.85
C ALA A 156 1.84 4.78 12.76
N ASN A 157 1.92 3.49 13.08
CA ASN A 157 2.30 2.45 12.10
C ASN A 157 1.16 2.01 11.16
N ARG A 158 -0.02 2.60 11.26
CA ARG A 158 -1.19 2.22 10.46
C ARG A 158 -1.60 3.27 9.44
N VAL A 159 -0.98 4.43 9.52
CA VAL A 159 -1.31 5.59 8.68
C VAL A 159 -0.09 6.07 7.91
N ALA A 160 -0.33 6.71 6.78
CA ALA A 160 0.73 7.36 6.00
C ALA A 160 0.86 8.83 6.42
N HIS A 161 2.00 9.21 6.96
CA HIS A 161 2.24 10.55 7.51
C HIS A 161 2.74 11.52 6.44
N PHE A 162 1.97 12.55 6.14
CA PHE A 162 2.33 13.59 5.20
C PHE A 162 2.41 14.95 5.89
N ASN A 163 3.53 15.63 5.75
CA ASN A 163 3.62 17.02 6.14
C ASN A 163 2.84 17.89 5.14
N TYR A 164 1.83 18.58 5.63
CA TYR A 164 1.03 19.49 4.83
C TYR A 164 1.68 20.86 4.76
N ALA A 165 2.09 21.26 3.56
CA ALA A 165 2.51 22.63 3.29
C ALA A 165 1.29 23.49 2.94
N PRO A 166 1.24 24.75 3.39
CA PRO A 166 0.18 25.67 3.00
C PRO A 166 0.18 25.86 1.46
N PRO A 167 -1.00 26.13 0.86
CA PRO A 167 -1.07 26.45 -0.56
C PRO A 167 -0.25 27.70 -0.91
N SER A 168 0.21 27.81 -2.16
CA SER A 168 0.81 29.06 -2.63
C SER A 168 -0.21 30.19 -2.62
N VAL A 169 0.28 31.43 -2.70
CA VAL A 169 -0.59 32.62 -2.75
C VAL A 169 -1.55 32.55 -3.93
N GLU A 170 -1.08 32.06 -5.07
CA GLU A 170 -1.88 31.90 -6.28
C GLU A 170 -2.97 30.83 -6.09
N GLN A 171 -2.63 29.68 -5.52
CA GLN A 171 -3.61 28.62 -5.21
C GLN A 171 -4.66 29.11 -4.21
N TRP A 172 -4.23 29.87 -3.20
CA TRP A 172 -5.14 30.45 -2.22
C TRP A 172 -6.06 31.49 -2.84
N ALA A 173 -5.54 32.36 -3.72
CA ALA A 173 -6.34 33.35 -4.44
C ALA A 173 -7.41 32.68 -5.33
N GLU A 174 -7.04 31.64 -6.09
CA GLU A 174 -7.98 30.88 -6.89
C GLU A 174 -9.06 30.19 -6.03
N PHE A 175 -8.67 29.71 -4.85
CA PHE A 175 -9.62 29.10 -3.90
C PHE A 175 -10.66 30.13 -3.40
N ILE A 176 -10.23 31.34 -2.99
CA ILE A 176 -11.13 32.41 -2.54
C ILE A 176 -12.05 32.88 -3.67
N LEU A 177 -11.55 32.95 -4.89
CA LEU A 177 -12.33 33.35 -6.06
C LEU A 177 -13.31 32.23 -6.52
N GLY A 178 -13.33 31.10 -5.86
CA GLY A 178 -14.15 29.95 -6.24
C GLY A 178 -13.72 29.32 -7.59
N ARG A 179 -12.51 29.57 -8.05
CA ARG A 179 -11.94 29.06 -9.30
C ARG A 179 -11.05 27.87 -9.11
N TYR A 180 -10.67 27.54 -7.86
CA TYR A 180 -9.86 26.36 -7.59
C TYR A 180 -10.59 25.11 -8.04
N SER A 181 -10.07 24.47 -9.07
CA SER A 181 -10.56 23.20 -9.59
C SER A 181 -9.39 22.21 -9.59
N PRO A 182 -9.40 21.18 -8.71
CA PRO A 182 -8.38 20.17 -8.75
C PRO A 182 -8.38 19.44 -10.10
N GLY A 183 -7.23 19.39 -10.76
CA GLY A 183 -7.05 18.67 -12.03
C GLY A 183 -6.90 17.17 -11.85
N ILE A 184 -7.87 16.54 -11.20
CA ILE A 184 -7.81 15.15 -10.73
C ILE A 184 -8.83 14.26 -11.45
N PRO A 185 -8.53 12.97 -11.64
CA PRO A 185 -9.50 12.01 -12.15
C PRO A 185 -10.63 11.76 -11.15
N ARG A 186 -11.78 11.34 -11.63
CA ARG A 186 -12.81 10.76 -10.76
C ARG A 186 -12.28 9.48 -10.14
N LEU A 187 -12.64 9.21 -8.89
CA LEU A 187 -12.15 8.03 -8.16
C LEU A 187 -12.43 6.72 -8.91
N LEU A 188 -13.63 6.58 -9.49
CA LEU A 188 -14.00 5.39 -10.25
C LEU A 188 -13.12 5.17 -11.49
N ASP A 189 -12.77 6.26 -12.19
CA ASP A 189 -11.87 6.19 -13.35
C ASP A 189 -10.46 5.78 -12.91
N GLY A 190 -9.98 6.35 -11.80
CA GLY A 190 -8.71 5.99 -11.20
C GLY A 190 -8.68 4.53 -10.73
N GLU A 191 -9.73 4.03 -10.08
CA GLU A 191 -9.84 2.61 -9.70
C GLU A 191 -9.80 1.69 -10.92
N ASN A 192 -10.53 2.03 -11.99
CA ASN A 192 -10.53 1.25 -13.23
C ASN A 192 -9.15 1.25 -13.89
N GLN A 193 -8.46 2.39 -13.87
CA GLN A 193 -7.09 2.49 -14.38
C GLN A 193 -6.12 1.63 -13.54
N VAL A 194 -6.21 1.67 -12.21
CA VAL A 194 -5.43 0.81 -11.33
C VAL A 194 -5.71 -0.66 -11.61
N LYS A 195 -6.98 -1.07 -11.68
CA LYS A 195 -7.37 -2.46 -11.99
C LYS A 195 -6.79 -2.96 -13.30
N SER A 196 -6.90 -2.15 -14.36
CA SER A 196 -6.42 -2.53 -15.69
C SER A 196 -4.91 -2.64 -15.79
N ARG A 197 -4.15 -1.81 -15.05
CA ARG A 197 -2.70 -1.74 -15.12
C ARG A 197 -1.97 -2.41 -13.94
N TRP A 198 -2.73 -2.94 -12.97
CA TRP A 198 -2.15 -3.52 -11.76
C TRP A 198 -1.15 -4.62 -12.04
N ASN A 199 -1.51 -5.53 -12.93
CA ASN A 199 -0.64 -6.64 -13.28
C ASN A 199 0.62 -6.22 -14.05
N ASP A 200 0.60 -5.07 -14.72
CA ASP A 200 1.77 -4.54 -15.43
C ASP A 200 2.83 -3.96 -14.45
N HIS A 201 2.39 -3.44 -13.29
CA HIS A 201 3.26 -2.71 -12.38
C HIS A 201 3.53 -3.40 -11.05
N PHE A 202 2.50 -3.96 -10.40
CA PHE A 202 2.63 -4.51 -9.06
C PHE A 202 3.67 -5.65 -8.96
N PRO A 203 3.73 -6.64 -9.87
CA PRO A 203 4.73 -7.71 -9.80
C PRO A 203 6.16 -7.19 -9.84
N GLN A 204 6.42 -6.15 -10.62
CA GLN A 204 7.72 -5.52 -10.72
C GLN A 204 8.09 -4.78 -9.43
N VAL A 205 7.16 -3.98 -8.89
CA VAL A 205 7.37 -3.25 -7.62
C VAL A 205 7.60 -4.23 -6.46
N ALA A 206 6.80 -5.29 -6.38
CA ALA A 206 6.92 -6.32 -5.36
C ALA A 206 8.26 -7.08 -5.46
N ALA A 207 8.73 -7.38 -6.69
CA ALA A 207 10.01 -8.03 -6.91
C ALA A 207 11.18 -7.11 -6.50
N ILE A 208 11.13 -5.82 -6.87
CA ILE A 208 12.10 -4.79 -6.44
C ILE A 208 12.14 -4.72 -4.91
N ALA A 209 10.99 -4.63 -4.26
CA ALA A 209 10.90 -4.54 -2.80
C ALA A 209 11.50 -5.79 -2.13
N GLY A 210 11.18 -6.97 -2.64
CA GLY A 210 11.74 -8.21 -2.13
C GLY A 210 13.26 -8.29 -2.27
N ASP A 211 13.84 -7.75 -3.34
CA ASP A 211 15.28 -7.73 -3.53
C ASP A 211 15.96 -6.62 -2.70
N PHE A 212 15.36 -5.44 -2.62
CA PHE A 212 15.78 -4.37 -1.72
C PHE A 212 15.89 -4.86 -0.27
N MET A 213 14.89 -5.60 0.21
CA MET A 213 14.90 -6.16 1.57
C MET A 213 16.02 -7.17 1.76
N ARG A 214 16.29 -8.04 0.78
CA ARG A 214 17.42 -9.01 0.87
C ARG A 214 18.77 -8.32 0.86
N ALA A 215 18.94 -7.32 0.00
CA ALA A 215 20.18 -6.55 -0.09
C ALA A 215 20.47 -5.71 1.16
N ASN A 216 19.41 -5.33 1.89
CA ASN A 216 19.48 -4.44 3.04
C ASN A 216 19.09 -5.11 4.38
N ASN A 217 19.06 -6.43 4.42
CA ASN A 217 18.68 -7.20 5.62
C ASN A 217 19.80 -7.21 6.70
N GLY A 218 20.57 -6.11 6.81
CA GLY A 218 21.49 -5.90 7.91
C GLY A 218 20.71 -5.80 9.22
N GLN A 219 20.90 -6.80 10.09
CA GLN A 219 20.46 -6.70 11.47
C GLN A 219 21.46 -5.83 12.23
N TYR A 220 20.97 -4.96 13.10
CA TYR A 220 21.79 -4.16 13.99
C TYR A 220 21.24 -4.22 15.41
N SER A 221 22.14 -4.23 16.40
CA SER A 221 21.76 -4.21 17.80
C SER A 221 21.61 -2.77 18.27
N VAL A 222 20.49 -2.50 18.93
CA VAL A 222 20.22 -1.22 19.60
C VAL A 222 19.92 -1.52 21.07
N LYS A 223 20.45 -0.72 21.99
CA LYS A 223 20.03 -0.77 23.38
C LYS A 223 18.73 0.03 23.53
N ASN A 224 17.68 -0.61 24.03
CA ASN A 224 16.44 0.06 24.35
C ASN A 224 16.59 0.96 25.61
N SER A 225 15.53 1.67 25.97
CA SER A 225 15.50 2.55 27.15
C SER A 225 15.82 1.84 28.48
N GLU A 226 15.67 0.52 28.54
CA GLU A 226 15.97 -0.33 29.70
C GLU A 226 17.40 -0.90 29.64
N GLY A 227 18.18 -0.56 28.59
CA GLY A 227 19.56 -1.04 28.42
C GLY A 227 19.65 -2.47 27.86
N VAL A 228 18.53 -3.08 27.47
CA VAL A 228 18.48 -4.41 26.86
C VAL A 228 18.83 -4.32 25.37
N GLU A 229 19.70 -5.22 24.89
CA GLU A 229 20.03 -5.29 23.47
C GLU A 229 18.87 -5.89 22.68
N GLU A 230 18.35 -5.13 21.72
CA GLU A 230 17.34 -5.56 20.76
C GLU A 230 17.92 -5.61 19.35
N THR A 231 17.54 -6.63 18.60
CA THR A 231 17.90 -6.76 17.20
C THR A 231 16.85 -6.08 16.34
N ARG A 232 17.25 -5.06 15.59
CA ARG A 232 16.39 -4.31 14.65
C ARG A 232 16.85 -4.52 13.23
N SER A 233 15.97 -4.27 12.28
CA SER A 233 16.27 -4.37 10.85
C SER A 233 15.54 -3.31 10.05
N LYS A 234 15.99 -3.05 8.83
CA LYS A 234 15.28 -2.14 7.91
C LYS A 234 13.87 -2.60 7.55
N LEU A 235 13.57 -3.89 7.70
CA LEU A 235 12.24 -4.44 7.52
C LEU A 235 11.34 -4.19 8.73
N TYR A 236 11.92 -4.18 9.92
CA TYR A 236 11.20 -3.99 11.17
C TYR A 236 12.08 -3.27 12.20
N ASP A 237 11.72 -2.03 12.51
CA ASP A 237 12.42 -1.19 13.50
C ASP A 237 11.38 -0.40 14.31
N GLN A 238 10.72 -1.10 15.25
CA GLN A 238 9.75 -0.47 16.14
C GLN A 238 10.49 0.47 17.11
N PRO A 239 10.13 1.76 17.10
CA PRO A 239 10.68 2.71 18.08
C PRO A 239 10.10 2.43 19.47
N ASP A 240 10.87 2.69 20.50
CA ASP A 240 10.35 2.79 21.86
C ASP A 240 9.74 4.18 22.14
N SER A 241 9.02 4.33 23.25
CA SER A 241 8.28 5.56 23.55
C SER A 241 9.17 6.81 23.72
N SER A 242 10.46 6.64 23.96
CA SER A 242 11.43 7.73 24.08
C SER A 242 12.06 8.12 22.75
N ASP A 243 11.86 7.34 21.68
CA ASP A 243 12.39 7.62 20.35
C ASP A 243 11.54 8.72 19.69
N PRO A 244 12.17 9.81 19.19
CA PRO A 244 11.43 10.87 18.46
C PRO A 244 10.62 10.38 17.26
N ARG A 245 10.93 9.19 16.72
CA ARG A 245 10.20 8.57 15.60
C ARG A 245 8.93 7.85 16.04
N ALA A 246 8.71 7.66 17.35
CA ALA A 246 7.62 6.82 17.88
C ALA A 246 6.24 7.21 17.35
N ASN A 247 6.00 8.51 17.19
CA ASN A 247 4.71 9.09 16.79
C ASN A 247 4.62 9.37 15.28
N GLY A 248 5.61 8.93 14.51
CA GLY A 248 5.72 9.11 13.05
C GLY A 248 5.81 7.79 12.29
N PRO A 249 6.24 7.84 11.02
CA PRO A 249 6.40 6.66 10.18
C PRO A 249 7.62 5.84 10.60
N TRP A 250 7.45 4.53 10.76
CA TRP A 250 8.53 3.59 11.02
C TRP A 250 8.33 2.25 10.30
N PRO A 251 9.42 1.53 9.94
CA PRO A 251 9.34 0.35 9.12
C PRO A 251 8.78 -0.85 9.87
N SER A 252 7.77 -1.47 9.28
CA SER A 252 7.19 -2.75 9.71
C SER A 252 6.73 -3.54 8.49
N HIS A 253 6.40 -4.80 8.66
CA HIS A 253 5.82 -5.60 7.59
C HIS A 253 4.55 -4.96 7.01
N ARG A 254 3.72 -4.35 7.88
CA ARG A 254 2.51 -3.64 7.46
C ARG A 254 2.82 -2.38 6.65
N SER A 255 3.66 -1.51 7.17
CA SER A 255 3.97 -0.23 6.51
C SER A 255 4.69 -0.46 5.16
N TRP A 256 5.55 -1.48 5.06
CA TRP A 256 6.14 -1.89 3.79
C TRP A 256 5.11 -2.49 2.82
N PHE A 257 4.17 -3.32 3.31
CA PHE A 257 3.08 -3.82 2.49
C PHE A 257 2.29 -2.67 1.86
N GLN A 258 1.89 -1.69 2.66
CA GLN A 258 1.19 -0.50 2.19
C GLN A 258 2.05 0.32 1.22
N ALA A 259 3.34 0.51 1.50
CA ALA A 259 4.27 1.27 0.66
C ALA A 259 4.40 0.64 -0.74
N VAL A 260 4.57 -0.67 -0.82
CA VAL A 260 4.66 -1.41 -2.11
C VAL A 260 3.37 -1.25 -2.92
N HIS A 261 2.21 -1.36 -2.28
CA HIS A 261 0.91 -1.15 -2.94
C HIS A 261 0.73 0.31 -3.40
N GLY A 262 1.12 1.27 -2.57
CA GLY A 262 1.07 2.70 -2.91
C GLY A 262 1.98 3.06 -4.08
N VAL A 263 3.22 2.57 -4.10
CA VAL A 263 4.16 2.75 -5.23
C VAL A 263 3.59 2.15 -6.52
N ALA A 264 3.04 0.94 -6.46
CA ALA A 264 2.40 0.32 -7.63
C ALA A 264 1.21 1.15 -8.13
N THR A 265 0.43 1.73 -7.22
CA THR A 265 -0.68 2.63 -7.56
C THR A 265 -0.21 3.89 -8.28
N VAL A 266 0.85 4.55 -7.78
CA VAL A 266 1.45 5.72 -8.44
C VAL A 266 1.82 5.38 -9.89
N ARG A 267 2.45 4.23 -10.13
CA ARG A 267 2.81 3.75 -11.47
C ARG A 267 1.58 3.44 -12.34
N CYS A 268 0.59 2.78 -11.79
CA CYS A 268 -0.67 2.49 -12.51
C CYS A 268 -1.35 3.77 -12.98
N LEU A 269 -1.36 4.80 -12.15
CA LEU A 269 -1.99 6.08 -12.47
C LEU A 269 -1.13 6.97 -13.38
N GLY A 270 0.16 6.66 -13.55
CA GLY A 270 1.09 7.48 -14.31
C GLY A 270 1.34 8.83 -13.65
N PHE A 271 1.28 8.89 -12.33
CA PHE A 271 1.58 10.08 -11.57
C PHE A 271 3.09 10.37 -11.53
N ASP A 272 3.46 11.56 -11.05
CA ASP A 272 4.87 11.95 -10.93
C ASP A 272 5.65 10.90 -10.10
N PRO A 273 6.77 10.37 -10.62
CA PRO A 273 7.57 9.36 -9.91
C PRO A 273 8.12 9.82 -8.55
N THR A 274 8.19 11.12 -8.29
CA THR A 274 8.60 11.64 -6.97
C THR A 274 7.63 11.22 -5.86
N LEU A 275 6.34 11.01 -6.20
CA LEU A 275 5.33 10.52 -5.28
C LEU A 275 5.62 9.10 -4.77
N GLU A 276 6.36 8.27 -5.52
CA GLU A 276 6.80 6.95 -5.03
C GLU A 276 7.64 7.12 -3.76
N THR A 277 8.58 8.06 -3.78
CA THR A 277 9.44 8.34 -2.62
C THR A 277 8.63 8.95 -1.47
N ASP A 278 7.70 9.84 -1.77
CA ASP A 278 6.85 10.48 -0.76
C ASP A 278 5.94 9.44 -0.06
N ILE A 279 5.35 8.49 -0.79
CA ILE A 279 4.55 7.38 -0.23
C ILE A 279 5.40 6.48 0.68
N VAL A 280 6.60 6.11 0.22
CA VAL A 280 7.50 5.29 1.04
C VAL A 280 7.92 6.06 2.30
N ALA A 281 8.27 7.35 2.18
CA ALA A 281 8.63 8.18 3.32
C ALA A 281 7.50 8.31 4.33
N ALA A 282 6.28 8.48 3.85
CA ALA A 282 5.08 8.61 4.68
C ALA A 282 4.75 7.35 5.50
N LEU A 283 5.22 6.17 5.07
CA LEU A 283 4.89 4.88 5.69
C LEU A 283 6.05 4.26 6.47
N VAL A 284 7.29 4.39 5.99
CA VAL A 284 8.45 3.72 6.59
C VAL A 284 9.55 4.67 7.06
N GLY A 285 9.38 5.96 6.81
CA GLY A 285 10.32 7.00 7.21
C GLY A 285 11.24 7.47 6.09
N THR A 286 11.68 8.72 6.19
CA THR A 286 12.44 9.43 5.15
C THR A 286 13.78 8.77 4.82
N GLY A 287 14.50 8.26 5.83
CA GLY A 287 15.80 7.62 5.62
C GLY A 287 15.70 6.42 4.67
N LEU A 288 14.77 5.50 4.94
CA LEU A 288 14.54 4.33 4.10
C LEU A 288 13.95 4.70 2.74
N ALA A 289 13.16 5.76 2.65
CA ALA A 289 12.64 6.23 1.37
C ALA A 289 13.75 6.74 0.43
N VAL A 290 14.76 7.42 0.95
CA VAL A 290 15.94 7.86 0.17
C VAL A 290 16.75 6.65 -0.29
N GLU A 291 16.96 5.66 0.58
CA GLU A 291 17.64 4.41 0.20
C GLU A 291 16.86 3.65 -0.87
N TRP A 292 15.54 3.53 -0.71
CA TRP A 292 14.63 2.94 -1.69
C TRP A 292 14.73 3.64 -3.05
N ALA A 293 14.59 4.96 -3.07
CA ALA A 293 14.68 5.75 -4.31
C ALA A 293 16.04 5.59 -5.00
N THR A 294 17.13 5.54 -4.21
CA THR A 294 18.47 5.30 -4.73
C THR A 294 18.62 3.90 -5.31
N TYR A 295 18.03 2.90 -4.66
CA TYR A 295 18.03 1.53 -5.12
C TYR A 295 17.26 1.39 -6.44
N VAL A 296 16.03 1.91 -6.49
CA VAL A 296 15.17 1.85 -7.69
C VAL A 296 15.83 2.50 -8.90
N ARG A 297 16.51 3.65 -8.73
CA ARG A 297 17.24 4.33 -9.81
C ARG A 297 18.40 3.51 -10.38
N LYS A 298 19.01 2.62 -9.59
CA LYS A 298 20.11 1.75 -10.03
C LYS A 298 19.63 0.51 -10.77
N VAL A 299 18.32 0.23 -10.69
CA VAL A 299 17.72 -0.97 -11.24
C VAL A 299 16.88 -0.56 -12.45
N ASP A 300 17.53 -0.51 -13.64
CA ASP A 300 16.83 -0.33 -14.92
C ASP A 300 16.21 -1.68 -15.30
N LEU A 301 14.89 -1.76 -15.26
CA LEU A 301 14.15 -3.00 -15.47
C LEU A 301 13.26 -2.91 -16.71
N PRO A 302 13.35 -3.89 -17.61
CA PRO A 302 12.40 -4.01 -18.70
C PRO A 302 11.00 -4.37 -18.19
N GLN A 303 9.98 -4.01 -18.97
CA GLN A 303 8.61 -4.45 -18.67
C GLN A 303 8.50 -5.98 -18.85
N PRO A 304 7.76 -6.69 -17.99
CA PRO A 304 7.60 -8.14 -18.08
C PRO A 304 7.14 -8.62 -19.45
N ILE A 305 6.20 -7.91 -20.08
CA ILE A 305 5.70 -8.26 -21.41
C ILE A 305 6.79 -8.15 -22.48
N ASP A 306 7.67 -7.15 -22.39
CA ASP A 306 8.77 -7.00 -23.34
C ASP A 306 9.79 -8.13 -23.21
N VAL A 307 10.08 -8.54 -21.98
CA VAL A 307 10.98 -9.70 -21.72
C VAL A 307 10.41 -11.00 -22.27
N LEU A 308 9.09 -11.19 -22.16
CA LEU A 308 8.41 -12.43 -22.58
C LEU A 308 8.13 -12.51 -24.08
N THR A 309 8.06 -11.36 -24.77
CA THR A 309 7.70 -11.29 -26.19
C THR A 309 8.87 -10.92 -27.11
N LYS A 310 9.94 -10.32 -26.56
CA LYS A 310 11.15 -9.94 -27.28
C LYS A 310 12.31 -10.79 -26.78
N ASP A 311 13.40 -10.84 -27.54
CA ASP A 311 14.62 -11.51 -27.07
C ASP A 311 15.33 -10.60 -26.06
N TRP A 312 15.23 -10.96 -24.78
CA TRP A 312 15.88 -10.24 -23.69
C TRP A 312 17.25 -10.84 -23.40
N ASP A 313 18.29 -10.02 -23.55
CA ASP A 313 19.65 -10.43 -23.17
C ASP A 313 19.79 -10.34 -21.62
N MET A 314 19.99 -11.51 -21.03
CA MET A 314 20.08 -11.67 -19.58
C MET A 314 21.41 -11.11 -19.07
N PRO A 315 21.40 -10.03 -18.26
CA PRO A 315 22.61 -9.39 -17.77
C PRO A 315 23.40 -10.29 -16.80
N LYS A 316 24.66 -9.91 -16.51
CA LYS A 316 25.48 -10.57 -15.49
C LYS A 316 25.08 -10.20 -14.05
N ARG A 317 24.30 -9.16 -13.86
CA ARG A 317 23.83 -8.69 -12.54
C ARG A 317 22.72 -9.61 -12.03
N ILE A 318 23.06 -10.46 -11.06
CA ILE A 318 22.15 -11.46 -10.47
C ILE A 318 20.90 -10.84 -9.84
N ASP A 319 21.02 -9.67 -9.22
CA ASP A 319 19.91 -8.91 -8.65
C ASP A 319 18.86 -8.56 -9.72
N ILE A 320 19.29 -8.03 -10.87
CA ILE A 320 18.40 -7.73 -12.00
C ILE A 320 17.73 -9.01 -12.52
N VAL A 321 18.53 -10.08 -12.74
CA VAL A 321 17.97 -11.36 -13.21
C VAL A 321 16.90 -11.85 -12.24
N ARG A 322 17.17 -11.85 -10.94
CA ARG A 322 16.21 -12.30 -9.91
C ARG A 322 14.92 -11.49 -9.94
N ILE A 323 15.01 -10.16 -10.02
CA ILE A 323 13.83 -9.27 -10.08
C ILE A 323 13.02 -9.57 -11.34
N VAL A 324 13.67 -9.67 -12.51
CA VAL A 324 12.98 -9.91 -13.78
C VAL A 324 12.29 -11.28 -13.79
N LEU A 325 12.95 -12.35 -13.34
CA LEU A 325 12.34 -13.68 -13.28
C LEU A 325 11.11 -13.72 -12.37
N ASN A 326 11.20 -13.11 -11.16
CA ASN A 326 10.06 -13.02 -10.25
C ASN A 326 8.92 -12.15 -10.83
N SER A 327 9.25 -11.03 -11.44
CA SER A 327 8.29 -10.14 -12.07
C SER A 327 7.55 -10.82 -13.22
N CYS A 328 8.26 -11.47 -14.14
CA CYS A 328 7.66 -12.19 -15.27
C CYS A 328 6.76 -13.35 -14.82
N SER A 329 7.22 -14.15 -13.86
CA SER A 329 6.42 -15.27 -13.35
C SER A 329 5.14 -14.80 -12.64
N SER A 330 5.24 -13.75 -11.82
CA SER A 330 4.07 -13.16 -11.16
C SER A 330 3.13 -12.48 -12.17
N TYR A 331 3.67 -11.82 -13.18
CA TYR A 331 2.90 -11.22 -14.27
C TYR A 331 2.03 -12.26 -14.96
N VAL A 332 2.63 -13.38 -15.42
CA VAL A 332 1.90 -14.46 -16.08
C VAL A 332 0.91 -15.14 -15.13
N ALA A 333 1.33 -15.47 -13.90
CA ALA A 333 0.50 -16.16 -12.92
C ALA A 333 -0.78 -15.38 -12.57
N ASN A 334 -0.70 -14.05 -12.51
CA ASN A 334 -1.80 -13.17 -12.09
C ASN A 334 -2.62 -12.60 -13.25
N MET A 335 -2.36 -13.00 -14.49
CA MET A 335 -3.16 -12.56 -15.63
C MET A 335 -4.61 -13.00 -15.48
N ALA A 336 -5.56 -12.06 -15.63
CA ALA A 336 -6.98 -12.33 -15.64
C ALA A 336 -7.43 -12.98 -16.95
N ASP A 337 -6.83 -12.58 -18.09
CA ASP A 337 -7.12 -13.17 -19.41
C ASP A 337 -6.43 -14.52 -19.55
N LYS A 338 -7.22 -15.58 -19.44
CA LYS A 338 -6.78 -16.97 -19.55
C LYS A 338 -6.06 -17.29 -20.87
N LYS A 339 -6.50 -16.68 -21.98
CA LYS A 339 -5.89 -16.93 -23.30
C LYS A 339 -4.47 -16.38 -23.36
N ASN A 340 -4.27 -15.15 -22.97
CA ASN A 340 -2.96 -14.51 -22.89
C ASN A 340 -2.08 -15.18 -21.84
N LYS A 341 -2.62 -15.59 -20.71
CA LYS A 341 -1.93 -16.34 -19.66
C LYS A 341 -1.31 -17.63 -20.21
N ILE A 342 -2.09 -18.44 -20.92
CA ILE A 342 -1.65 -19.69 -21.54
C ILE A 342 -0.62 -19.41 -22.65
N SER A 343 -0.83 -18.38 -23.47
CA SER A 343 0.07 -18.02 -24.56
C SER A 343 1.47 -17.57 -24.08
N LEU A 344 1.57 -16.89 -22.94
CA LEU A 344 2.84 -16.37 -22.40
C LEU A 344 3.55 -17.34 -21.44
N ALA A 345 2.87 -18.34 -20.92
CA ALA A 345 3.46 -19.29 -19.99
C ALA A 345 4.68 -20.04 -20.57
N PRO A 346 4.66 -20.54 -21.82
CA PRO A 346 5.85 -21.16 -22.43
C PRO A 346 7.05 -20.23 -22.51
N SER A 347 6.84 -18.95 -22.87
CA SER A 347 7.90 -17.94 -22.90
C SER A 347 8.52 -17.72 -21.52
N CYS A 348 7.69 -17.70 -20.48
CA CYS A 348 8.17 -17.56 -19.11
C CYS A 348 9.01 -18.78 -18.66
N TRP A 349 8.57 -20.00 -18.96
CA TRP A 349 9.36 -21.22 -18.70
C TRP A 349 10.68 -21.25 -19.46
N LYS A 350 10.68 -20.86 -20.74
CA LYS A 350 11.91 -20.73 -21.53
C LYS A 350 12.89 -19.72 -20.94
N LEU A 351 12.37 -18.60 -20.40
CA LEU A 351 13.18 -17.61 -19.69
C LEU A 351 13.84 -18.21 -18.43
N LEU A 352 13.09 -18.99 -17.64
CA LEU A 352 13.64 -19.71 -16.49
C LEU A 352 14.68 -20.75 -16.91
N GLY A 353 14.45 -21.51 -17.98
CA GLY A 353 15.41 -22.44 -18.57
C GLY A 353 16.71 -21.75 -19.02
N LYS A 354 16.61 -20.58 -19.66
CA LYS A 354 17.81 -19.77 -20.02
C LYS A 354 18.59 -19.37 -18.76
N ALA A 355 17.91 -19.01 -17.65
CA ALA A 355 18.56 -18.67 -16.38
C ALA A 355 19.27 -19.88 -15.76
N VAL A 356 18.64 -21.05 -15.78
CA VAL A 356 19.24 -22.31 -15.32
C VAL A 356 20.48 -22.65 -16.12
N ALA A 357 20.44 -22.56 -17.46
CA ALA A 357 21.56 -22.82 -18.36
C ALA A 357 22.75 -21.86 -18.14
N LYS A 358 22.47 -20.61 -17.66
CA LYS A 358 23.50 -19.64 -17.25
C LYS A 358 24.03 -19.86 -15.82
N GLY A 359 23.60 -20.90 -15.11
CA GLY A 359 24.04 -21.21 -13.73
C GLY A 359 23.22 -20.55 -12.62
N TYR A 360 22.04 -19.97 -12.92
CA TYR A 360 21.17 -19.29 -11.97
C TYR A 360 20.00 -20.17 -11.51
N ALA A 361 20.23 -21.48 -11.33
CA ALA A 361 19.19 -22.44 -10.95
C ALA A 361 18.52 -22.10 -9.61
N ASP A 362 19.27 -21.63 -8.62
CA ASP A 362 18.79 -21.26 -7.28
C ASP A 362 17.78 -20.12 -7.31
N ILE A 363 17.97 -19.13 -8.17
CA ILE A 363 17.05 -17.99 -8.29
C ILE A 363 15.86 -18.29 -9.21
N ALA A 364 15.89 -19.37 -10.00
CA ALA A 364 14.76 -19.81 -10.82
C ALA A 364 13.71 -20.60 -10.03
N ILE A 365 14.03 -21.18 -8.86
CA ILE A 365 13.16 -22.04 -8.07
C ILE A 365 11.88 -21.31 -7.64
N LYS A 366 11.99 -20.13 -7.05
CA LYS A 366 10.83 -19.36 -6.58
C LYS A 366 9.91 -18.91 -7.71
N PRO A 367 10.40 -18.32 -8.80
CA PRO A 367 9.61 -18.03 -10.00
C PRO A 367 8.89 -19.26 -10.57
N ALA A 368 9.58 -20.39 -10.68
CA ALA A 368 8.97 -21.65 -11.11
C ALA A 368 7.82 -22.07 -10.20
N GLY A 369 8.01 -22.02 -8.88
CA GLY A 369 6.95 -22.31 -7.90
C GLY A 369 5.74 -21.38 -8.03
N THR A 370 5.91 -20.16 -8.49
CA THR A 370 4.79 -19.22 -8.77
C THR A 370 3.96 -19.70 -9.97
N LEU A 371 4.59 -20.15 -11.04
CA LEU A 371 3.89 -20.72 -12.20
C LEU A 371 3.17 -22.02 -11.87
N ILE A 372 3.81 -22.89 -11.07
CA ILE A 372 3.22 -24.15 -10.60
C ILE A 372 1.94 -23.89 -9.79
N ARG A 373 1.98 -23.00 -8.81
CA ARG A 373 0.80 -22.61 -8.03
C ARG A 373 -0.33 -22.02 -8.88
N ALA A 374 0.01 -21.44 -10.03
CA ALA A 374 -0.96 -20.95 -11.00
C ALA A 374 -1.49 -22.03 -11.95
N GLY A 375 -1.09 -23.31 -11.78
CA GLY A 375 -1.47 -24.43 -12.61
C GLY A 375 -0.85 -24.42 -14.01
N LEU A 376 0.29 -23.77 -14.18
CA LEU A 376 1.00 -23.61 -15.46
C LEU A 376 2.28 -24.46 -15.48
N ASP A 377 2.16 -25.76 -15.23
CA ASP A 377 3.28 -26.71 -15.11
C ASP A 377 3.15 -27.91 -16.06
N ILE A 378 3.98 -28.91 -15.87
CA ILE A 378 4.00 -30.15 -16.67
C ILE A 378 2.68 -30.93 -16.65
N SER A 379 1.75 -30.63 -15.77
CA SER A 379 0.40 -31.25 -15.70
C SER A 379 -0.66 -30.45 -16.46
N HIS A 380 -0.31 -29.28 -17.00
CA HIS A 380 -1.25 -28.45 -17.77
C HIS A 380 -1.62 -29.15 -19.10
N PRO A 381 -2.89 -29.05 -19.57
CA PRO A 381 -3.32 -29.70 -20.80
C PRO A 381 -2.66 -29.17 -22.07
N ASP A 382 -2.07 -27.97 -22.04
CA ASP A 382 -1.38 -27.38 -23.19
C ASP A 382 0.07 -27.93 -23.29
N VAL A 383 0.36 -28.63 -24.40
CA VAL A 383 1.66 -29.28 -24.65
C VAL A 383 2.82 -28.31 -24.67
N ALA A 384 2.62 -27.09 -25.18
CA ALA A 384 3.70 -26.09 -25.23
C ALA A 384 4.13 -25.64 -23.82
N ILE A 385 3.21 -25.66 -22.82
CA ILE A 385 3.56 -25.40 -21.42
C ILE A 385 4.33 -26.58 -20.83
N GLN A 386 3.87 -27.82 -21.09
CA GLN A 386 4.52 -29.04 -20.59
C GLN A 386 5.98 -29.10 -21.06
N GLU A 387 6.20 -29.00 -22.38
CA GLU A 387 7.53 -29.05 -22.97
C GLU A 387 8.45 -27.92 -22.46
N ALA A 388 7.95 -26.70 -22.35
CA ALA A 388 8.73 -25.58 -21.86
C ALA A 388 9.07 -25.66 -20.37
N ALA A 389 8.26 -26.38 -19.58
CA ALA A 389 8.43 -26.51 -18.14
C ALA A 389 9.33 -27.70 -17.74
N GLU A 390 9.54 -28.68 -18.63
CA GLU A 390 10.13 -29.98 -18.32
C GLU A 390 11.50 -29.86 -17.66
N ASP A 391 12.42 -29.16 -18.27
CA ASP A 391 13.79 -29.00 -17.78
C ASP A 391 13.88 -28.31 -16.42
N VAL A 392 13.07 -27.27 -16.21
CA VAL A 392 13.06 -26.51 -14.97
C VAL A 392 12.35 -27.27 -13.85
N CYS A 393 11.26 -27.95 -14.15
CA CYS A 393 10.53 -28.80 -13.19
C CYS A 393 11.34 -30.03 -12.75
N ALA A 394 12.32 -30.46 -13.52
CA ALA A 394 13.23 -31.54 -13.15
C ALA A 394 14.23 -31.15 -12.06
N LEU A 395 14.46 -29.85 -11.83
CA LEU A 395 15.37 -29.37 -10.77
C LEU A 395 14.89 -29.82 -9.39
N PRO A 396 15.81 -30.30 -8.49
CA PRO A 396 15.43 -30.83 -7.17
C PRO A 396 14.54 -29.90 -6.36
N GLY A 397 14.91 -28.60 -6.25
CA GLY A 397 14.13 -27.62 -5.49
C GLY A 397 12.75 -27.29 -6.08
N VAL A 398 12.55 -27.38 -7.39
CA VAL A 398 11.26 -27.22 -8.07
C VAL A 398 10.43 -28.48 -7.95
N ARG A 399 11.06 -29.64 -8.12
CA ARG A 399 10.44 -30.98 -8.00
C ARG A 399 9.84 -31.19 -6.60
N ASP A 400 10.51 -30.72 -5.57
CA ASP A 400 10.01 -30.81 -4.20
C ASP A 400 8.75 -29.95 -4.02
N GLN A 401 8.68 -28.75 -4.61
CA GLN A 401 7.47 -27.92 -4.59
C GLN A 401 6.28 -28.63 -5.28
N LEU A 402 6.51 -29.34 -6.38
CA LEU A 402 5.46 -30.11 -7.06
C LEU A 402 4.84 -31.22 -6.19
N LYS A 403 5.60 -31.79 -5.26
CA LYS A 403 5.10 -32.83 -4.33
C LYS A 403 4.12 -32.29 -3.28
N TYR A 404 4.30 -31.03 -2.88
CA TYR A 404 3.45 -30.39 -1.85
C TYR A 404 2.21 -29.71 -2.42
N LEU A 405 2.09 -29.58 -3.74
CA LEU A 405 0.97 -28.93 -4.44
C LEU A 405 -0.01 -29.91 -5.07
N LYS A 406 0.29 -31.20 -5.01
CA LYS A 406 -0.61 -32.32 -5.31
C LYS A 406 -1.24 -32.85 -4.04
#